data_e5bec2a03878166107b5c85f886cebb4
#
_entry.id   e5bec2a03878166107b5c85f886cebb4
#
_cell.length_a   1.000
_cell.length_b   1.000
_cell.length_c   1.000
_cell.angle_alpha   90.00
_cell.angle_beta   90.00
_cell.angle_gamma   90.00
#
_symmetry.space_group_name_H-M   'P 1'
#
loop_
_entity.id
_entity.type
_entity.pdbx_description
1 polymer ?
#
loop_
_entity_poly.entity_id
_entity_poly.type
_entity_poly.pdbx_seq_one_letter_code
_entity_poly.pdbx_strand_id
1 'polypeptide(L)'
;MQDTLKILLQLRNEAMIGRFAIGGAVAASFYVESVATEDLDVFAFLQPTSSGLLTLTPLYERLKQLGGVVVNEHVVLHGWPVQILPPYNPLVEAAVMSAIEQKFHDVMVPVATAEYLCAIALQTGRAKDYQRVNALLEAGCVSASMLEKLVHDYGLEERWNQYVRRYG
;
A
#
# COMPACT_ATOMS: atom_id res chain seq x y z
N MET A 1 13.40 -6.82 -5.04
CA MET A 1 12.23 -5.94 -5.27
C MET A 1 11.67 -6.08 -6.68
N GLN A 2 12.43 -5.83 -7.73
CA GLN A 2 11.92 -5.83 -9.13
C GLN A 2 11.20 -7.14 -9.51
N ASP A 3 11.78 -8.29 -9.24
CA ASP A 3 11.16 -9.58 -9.56
C ASP A 3 9.92 -9.86 -8.71
N THR A 4 9.92 -9.39 -7.47
CA THR A 4 8.72 -9.41 -6.60
C THR A 4 7.57 -8.61 -7.22
N LEU A 5 7.86 -7.41 -7.74
CA LEU A 5 6.86 -6.58 -8.43
C LEU A 5 6.34 -7.22 -9.72
N LYS A 6 7.20 -7.91 -10.48
CA LYS A 6 6.78 -8.69 -11.67
C LYS A 6 5.81 -9.81 -11.29
N ILE A 7 6.03 -10.50 -10.16
CA ILE A 7 5.09 -11.51 -9.66
C ILE A 7 3.71 -10.89 -9.34
N LEU A 8 3.66 -9.71 -8.71
CA LEU A 8 2.38 -9.04 -8.44
C LEU A 8 1.61 -8.71 -9.73
N LEU A 9 2.32 -8.22 -10.75
CA LEU A 9 1.72 -7.96 -12.06
C LEU A 9 1.25 -9.26 -12.74
N GLN A 10 2.02 -10.35 -12.60
CA GLN A 10 1.63 -11.67 -13.09
C GLN A 10 0.34 -12.15 -12.40
N LEU A 11 0.24 -12.06 -11.08
CA LEU A 11 -0.97 -12.43 -10.33
C LEU A 11 -2.19 -11.63 -10.78
N ARG A 12 -2.02 -10.34 -11.09
CA ARG A 12 -3.08 -9.50 -11.67
C ARG A 12 -3.49 -10.01 -13.06
N ASN A 13 -2.53 -10.32 -13.91
CA ASN A 13 -2.79 -10.83 -15.27
C ASN A 13 -3.45 -12.23 -15.25
N GLU A 14 -3.13 -13.04 -14.26
CA GLU A 14 -3.76 -14.35 -14.02
C GLU A 14 -5.13 -14.23 -13.32
N ALA A 15 -5.61 -13.00 -13.06
CA ALA A 15 -6.83 -12.71 -12.31
C ALA A 15 -6.87 -13.35 -10.90
N MET A 16 -5.70 -13.65 -10.32
CA MET A 16 -5.59 -14.10 -8.92
C MET A 16 -5.85 -12.95 -7.94
N ILE A 17 -5.48 -11.73 -8.34
CA ILE A 17 -5.85 -10.49 -7.67
C ILE A 17 -6.47 -9.52 -8.71
N GLY A 18 -7.31 -8.62 -8.24
CA GLY A 18 -7.86 -7.53 -9.06
C GLY A 18 -6.92 -6.33 -9.11
N ARG A 19 -7.52 -5.12 -9.09
CA ARG A 19 -6.72 -3.89 -8.93
C ARG A 19 -5.95 -3.96 -7.62
N PHE A 20 -4.73 -3.45 -7.64
CA PHE A 20 -3.90 -3.36 -6.44
C PHE A 20 -3.11 -2.05 -6.44
N ALA A 21 -2.59 -1.68 -5.29
CA ALA A 21 -1.64 -0.59 -5.11
C ALA A 21 -0.56 -1.00 -4.13
N ILE A 22 0.68 -0.61 -4.43
CA ILE A 22 1.75 -0.62 -3.44
C ILE A 22 1.43 0.44 -2.39
N GLY A 23 1.51 0.06 -1.12
CA GLY A 23 1.28 0.91 0.04
C GLY A 23 2.51 1.05 0.92
N GLY A 24 2.30 1.48 2.14
CA GLY A 24 3.30 1.48 3.19
C GLY A 24 4.56 2.29 2.90
N ALA A 25 5.67 1.84 3.43
CA ALA A 25 6.94 2.52 3.31
C ALA A 25 7.57 2.37 1.92
N VAL A 26 7.36 1.23 1.25
CA VAL A 26 7.84 1.05 -0.14
C VAL A 26 7.15 2.06 -1.07
N ALA A 27 5.83 2.28 -0.93
CA ALA A 27 5.15 3.30 -1.72
C ALA A 27 5.70 4.71 -1.45
N ALA A 28 6.00 5.04 -0.19
CA ALA A 28 6.57 6.33 0.16
C ALA A 28 7.96 6.54 -0.50
N SER A 29 8.75 5.49 -0.72
CA SER A 29 10.06 5.60 -1.38
C SER A 29 10.00 6.01 -2.86
N PHE A 30 8.83 6.02 -3.48
CA PHE A 30 8.63 6.60 -4.80
C PHE A 30 8.53 8.13 -4.78
N TYR A 31 8.31 8.72 -3.61
CA TYR A 31 8.10 10.17 -3.43
C TYR A 31 9.22 10.82 -2.64
N VAL A 32 9.85 10.08 -1.72
CA VAL A 32 10.89 10.59 -0.82
C VAL A 32 12.06 9.63 -0.73
N GLU A 33 13.27 10.17 -0.54
CA GLU A 33 14.46 9.38 -0.32
C GLU A 33 14.47 8.77 1.09
N SER A 34 15.14 7.62 1.23
CA SER A 34 15.53 7.03 2.53
C SER A 34 14.38 6.63 3.46
N VAL A 35 13.37 5.94 2.93
CA VAL A 35 12.41 5.24 3.80
C VAL A 35 12.92 3.83 4.06
N ALA A 36 13.37 3.57 5.28
CA ALA A 36 13.72 2.22 5.70
C ALA A 36 12.45 1.36 5.76
N THR A 37 12.47 0.21 5.09
CA THR A 37 11.37 -0.75 5.11
C THR A 37 11.92 -2.17 5.05
N GLU A 38 11.23 -3.08 5.73
CA GLU A 38 11.57 -4.50 5.76
C GLU A 38 10.53 -5.34 5.00
N ASP A 39 9.39 -4.74 4.63
CA ASP A 39 8.22 -5.39 4.03
C ASP A 39 7.64 -4.57 2.88
N LEU A 40 6.92 -5.26 2.02
CA LEU A 40 6.16 -4.70 0.90
C LEU A 40 4.67 -4.86 1.19
N ASP A 41 4.01 -3.75 1.53
CA ASP A 41 2.56 -3.70 1.69
C ASP A 41 1.87 -3.60 0.32
N VAL A 42 0.95 -4.50 0.04
CA VAL A 42 0.17 -4.54 -1.19
C VAL A 42 -1.31 -4.56 -0.83
N PHE A 43 -2.03 -3.49 -1.13
CA PHE A 43 -3.49 -3.48 -1.04
C PHE A 43 -4.07 -4.00 -2.35
N ALA A 44 -4.81 -5.10 -2.32
CA ALA A 44 -5.32 -5.72 -3.53
C ALA A 44 -6.77 -6.20 -3.38
N PHE A 45 -7.60 -5.90 -4.37
CA PHE A 45 -8.91 -6.54 -4.47
C PHE A 45 -8.73 -8.02 -4.73
N LEU A 46 -9.35 -8.84 -3.89
CA LEU A 46 -9.34 -10.29 -4.05
C LEU A 46 -10.51 -10.73 -4.94
N GLN A 47 -10.29 -11.74 -5.74
CA GLN A 47 -11.36 -12.36 -6.50
C GLN A 47 -12.17 -13.27 -5.58
N PRO A 48 -13.51 -13.18 -5.56
CA PRO A 48 -14.33 -14.15 -4.84
C PRO A 48 -14.17 -15.54 -5.47
N THR A 49 -14.19 -16.56 -4.64
CA THR A 49 -14.26 -17.94 -5.12
C THR A 49 -15.60 -18.21 -5.81
N SER A 50 -15.72 -19.34 -6.49
CA SER A 50 -16.99 -19.81 -7.08
C SER A 50 -18.15 -19.91 -6.07
N SER A 51 -17.83 -20.03 -4.77
CA SER A 51 -18.81 -20.01 -3.66
C SER A 51 -19.14 -18.59 -3.17
N GLY A 52 -18.54 -17.55 -3.75
CA GLY A 52 -18.73 -16.16 -3.33
C GLY A 52 -17.92 -15.75 -2.09
N LEU A 53 -17.13 -16.66 -1.53
CA LEU A 53 -16.28 -16.37 -0.36
C LEU A 53 -14.97 -15.73 -0.80
N LEU A 54 -14.56 -14.68 -0.09
CA LEU A 54 -13.22 -14.13 -0.19
C LEU A 54 -12.27 -15.03 0.62
N THR A 55 -11.31 -15.64 -0.05
CA THR A 55 -10.26 -16.43 0.60
C THR A 55 -8.91 -16.15 -0.01
N LEU A 56 -7.90 -16.12 0.82
CA LEU A 56 -6.50 -15.96 0.43
C LEU A 56 -5.84 -17.28 0.02
N THR A 57 -6.50 -18.43 0.29
CA THR A 57 -5.89 -19.75 0.08
C THR A 57 -5.41 -19.98 -1.36
N PRO A 58 -6.22 -19.76 -2.42
CA PRO A 58 -5.75 -19.95 -3.79
C PRO A 58 -4.59 -19.04 -4.15
N LEU A 59 -4.61 -17.79 -3.67
CA LEU A 59 -3.53 -16.83 -3.87
C LEU A 59 -2.23 -17.32 -3.22
N TYR A 60 -2.28 -17.77 -1.96
CA TYR A 60 -1.09 -18.28 -1.26
C TYR A 60 -0.55 -19.56 -1.91
N GLU A 61 -1.39 -20.47 -2.38
CA GLU A 61 -0.95 -21.65 -3.14
C GLU A 61 -0.25 -21.26 -4.44
N ARG A 62 -0.79 -20.25 -5.16
CA ARG A 62 -0.15 -19.73 -6.36
C ARG A 62 1.19 -19.07 -6.05
N LEU A 63 1.28 -18.27 -4.99
CA LEU A 63 2.53 -17.64 -4.55
C LEU A 63 3.60 -18.68 -4.22
N LYS A 64 3.24 -19.79 -3.54
CA LYS A 64 4.17 -20.91 -3.30
C LYS A 64 4.68 -21.53 -4.59
N GLN A 65 3.83 -21.74 -5.59
CA GLN A 65 4.24 -22.24 -6.91
C GLN A 65 5.22 -21.29 -7.62
N LEU A 66 5.13 -19.99 -7.35
CA LEU A 66 6.02 -18.96 -7.85
C LEU A 66 7.29 -18.78 -7.00
N GLY A 67 7.56 -19.72 -6.08
CA GLY A 67 8.75 -19.70 -5.24
C GLY A 67 8.61 -18.93 -3.94
N GLY A 68 7.40 -18.53 -3.58
CA GLY A 68 7.10 -17.85 -2.32
C GLY A 68 7.17 -18.78 -1.11
N VAL A 69 7.72 -18.29 -0.01
CA VAL A 69 7.76 -18.98 1.27
C VAL A 69 6.90 -18.23 2.27
N VAL A 70 5.88 -18.90 2.80
CA VAL A 70 5.00 -18.31 3.82
C VAL A 70 5.72 -18.27 5.16
N VAL A 71 5.83 -17.09 5.74
CA VAL A 71 6.42 -16.83 7.05
C VAL A 71 5.48 -15.92 7.82
N ASN A 72 4.77 -16.48 8.81
CA ASN A 72 3.74 -15.77 9.57
C ASN A 72 2.66 -15.17 8.64
N GLU A 73 2.50 -13.85 8.65
CA GLU A 73 1.50 -13.11 7.86
C GLU A 73 2.03 -12.66 6.49
N HIS A 74 3.30 -12.98 6.17
CA HIS A 74 3.97 -12.54 4.96
C HIS A 74 4.28 -13.73 4.04
N VAL A 75 4.41 -13.44 2.77
CA VAL A 75 5.02 -14.35 1.80
C VAL A 75 6.35 -13.76 1.36
N VAL A 76 7.44 -14.46 1.61
CA VAL A 76 8.76 -14.03 1.15
C VAL A 76 8.90 -14.39 -0.32
N LEU A 77 9.02 -13.38 -1.18
CA LEU A 77 9.23 -13.48 -2.62
C LEU A 77 10.56 -12.83 -2.99
N HIS A 78 11.47 -13.59 -3.56
CA HIS A 78 12.81 -13.11 -3.93
C HIS A 78 13.52 -12.33 -2.80
N GLY A 79 13.38 -12.82 -1.56
CA GLY A 79 13.97 -12.20 -0.38
C GLY A 79 13.19 -11.01 0.22
N TRP A 80 12.04 -10.63 -0.36
CA TRP A 80 11.19 -9.57 0.16
C TRP A 80 9.96 -10.15 0.86
N PRO A 81 9.75 -9.84 2.15
CA PRO A 81 8.48 -10.11 2.81
C PRO A 81 7.38 -9.26 2.16
N VAL A 82 6.35 -9.91 1.66
CA VAL A 82 5.19 -9.28 1.02
C VAL A 82 3.95 -9.54 1.84
N GLN A 83 3.23 -8.50 2.20
CA GLN A 83 1.94 -8.59 2.84
C GLN A 83 0.86 -8.15 1.84
N ILE A 84 0.00 -9.10 1.44
CA ILE A 84 -1.13 -8.80 0.55
C ILE A 84 -2.38 -8.66 1.42
N LEU A 85 -2.93 -7.46 1.43
CA LEU A 85 -4.07 -7.06 2.25
C LEU A 85 -5.25 -6.71 1.36
N PRO A 86 -6.44 -7.30 1.55
CA PRO A 86 -7.64 -6.77 0.93
C PRO A 86 -7.89 -5.35 1.45
N PRO A 87 -8.51 -4.45 0.66
CA PRO A 87 -8.94 -3.17 1.17
C PRO A 87 -9.91 -3.37 2.33
N TYR A 88 -9.52 -2.95 3.52
CA TYR A 88 -10.24 -3.22 4.76
C TYR A 88 -11.15 -2.07 5.21
N ASN A 89 -11.14 -0.96 4.48
CA ASN A 89 -12.01 0.19 4.72
C ASN A 89 -12.12 1.07 3.46
N PRO A 90 -13.09 2.00 3.40
CA PRO A 90 -13.30 2.86 2.24
C PRO A 90 -12.10 3.73 1.85
N LEU A 91 -11.26 4.16 2.81
CA LEU A 91 -10.05 4.94 2.52
C LEU A 91 -9.03 4.12 1.73
N VAL A 92 -8.76 2.89 2.16
CA VAL A 92 -7.81 1.98 1.48
C VAL A 92 -8.36 1.54 0.12
N GLU A 93 -9.67 1.32 0.02
CA GLU A 93 -10.33 1.05 -1.25
C GLU A 93 -10.13 2.20 -2.24
N ALA A 94 -10.39 3.43 -1.82
CA ALA A 94 -10.17 4.62 -2.64
C ALA A 94 -8.70 4.81 -3.01
N ALA A 95 -7.76 4.49 -2.11
CA ALA A 95 -6.33 4.51 -2.39
C ALA A 95 -5.94 3.56 -3.53
N VAL A 96 -6.48 2.33 -3.53
CA VAL A 96 -6.27 1.36 -4.62
C VAL A 96 -6.89 1.85 -5.93
N MET A 97 -8.10 2.40 -5.87
CA MET A 97 -8.80 2.90 -7.06
C MET A 97 -8.13 4.13 -7.68
N SER A 98 -7.47 4.96 -6.87
CA SER A 98 -6.77 6.20 -7.27
C SER A 98 -5.26 6.00 -7.47
N ALA A 99 -4.76 4.77 -7.37
CA ALA A 99 -3.35 4.47 -7.55
C ALA A 99 -2.85 4.90 -8.93
N ILE A 100 -1.63 5.41 -8.97
CA ILE A 100 -0.96 5.86 -10.19
C ILE A 100 0.17 4.91 -10.56
N GLU A 101 0.39 4.74 -11.87
CA GLU A 101 1.51 3.93 -12.35
C GLU A 101 2.82 4.66 -12.11
N GLN A 102 3.72 4.03 -11.38
CA GLN A 102 5.07 4.52 -11.09
C GLN A 102 6.11 3.55 -11.63
N LYS A 103 7.24 4.09 -12.07
CA LYS A 103 8.31 3.29 -12.65
C LYS A 103 9.31 2.88 -11.56
N PHE A 104 9.52 1.57 -11.43
CA PHE A 104 10.60 0.99 -10.64
C PHE A 104 11.54 0.21 -11.57
N HIS A 105 12.71 0.77 -11.89
CA HIS A 105 13.61 0.28 -12.94
C HIS A 105 12.88 0.15 -14.29
N ASP A 106 12.66 -1.06 -14.78
CA ASP A 106 11.96 -1.37 -16.03
C ASP A 106 10.49 -1.84 -15.81
N VAL A 107 9.99 -1.78 -14.59
CA VAL A 107 8.64 -2.24 -14.23
C VAL A 107 7.74 -1.05 -13.89
N MET A 108 6.56 -1.00 -14.48
CA MET A 108 5.49 -0.07 -14.10
C MET A 108 4.57 -0.74 -13.10
N VAL A 109 4.33 -0.10 -11.96
CA VAL A 109 3.48 -0.65 -10.90
C VAL A 109 2.55 0.41 -10.34
N PRO A 110 1.30 0.04 -9.98
CA PRO A 110 0.38 0.96 -9.34
C PRO A 110 0.82 1.24 -7.89
N VAL A 111 0.99 2.52 -7.57
CA VAL A 111 1.42 3.00 -6.25
C VAL A 111 0.36 3.95 -5.71
N ALA A 112 0.03 3.84 -4.42
CA ALA A 112 -0.85 4.78 -3.76
C ALA A 112 -0.27 6.20 -3.81
N THR A 113 -1.10 7.21 -4.05
CA THR A 113 -0.62 8.59 -4.11
C THR A 113 -0.13 9.07 -2.74
N ALA A 114 0.70 10.10 -2.71
CA ALA A 114 1.27 10.65 -1.48
C ALA A 114 0.19 11.07 -0.48
N GLU A 115 -0.92 11.64 -0.96
CA GLU A 115 -2.05 12.06 -0.13
C GLU A 115 -2.74 10.87 0.54
N TYR A 116 -3.00 9.79 -0.21
CA TYR A 116 -3.57 8.57 0.36
C TYR A 116 -2.61 7.87 1.32
N LEU A 117 -1.30 7.89 1.06
CA LEU A 117 -0.30 7.40 2.01
C LEU A 117 -0.33 8.20 3.32
N CYS A 118 -0.44 9.53 3.26
CA CYS A 118 -0.61 10.38 4.43
C CYS A 118 -1.91 10.05 5.18
N ALA A 119 -3.04 9.97 4.48
CA ALA A 119 -4.33 9.71 5.10
C ALA A 119 -4.37 8.32 5.80
N ILE A 120 -3.84 7.27 5.17
CA ILE A 120 -3.72 5.93 5.76
C ILE A 120 -2.77 5.94 6.97
N ALA A 121 -1.65 6.67 6.88
CA ALA A 121 -0.71 6.83 7.97
C ALA A 121 -1.32 7.56 9.18
N LEU A 122 -2.09 8.61 8.94
CA LEU A 122 -2.86 9.32 9.98
C LEU A 122 -3.90 8.39 10.63
N GLN A 123 -4.64 7.62 9.84
CA GLN A 123 -5.63 6.66 10.35
C GLN A 123 -4.98 5.62 11.26
N THR A 124 -3.82 5.09 10.88
CA THR A 124 -3.07 4.09 11.65
C THR A 124 -2.47 4.71 12.92
N GLY A 125 -1.84 5.89 12.82
CA GLY A 125 -1.42 6.73 13.95
C GLY A 125 -0.23 6.22 14.77
N ARG A 126 0.60 5.31 14.24
CA ARG A 126 1.84 4.85 14.89
C ARG A 126 2.95 5.90 14.71
N ALA A 127 3.96 5.89 15.57
CA ALA A 127 5.08 6.85 15.46
C ALA A 127 5.77 6.83 14.09
N LYS A 128 6.02 5.64 13.54
CA LYS A 128 6.61 5.48 12.21
C LYS A 128 5.71 6.01 11.08
N ASP A 129 4.39 5.98 11.27
CA ASP A 129 3.43 6.49 10.29
C ASP A 129 3.45 8.02 10.28
N TYR A 130 3.52 8.67 11.43
CA TYR A 130 3.69 10.12 11.52
C TYR A 130 5.03 10.61 10.94
N GLN A 131 6.11 9.85 11.13
CA GLN A 131 7.39 10.16 10.47
C GLN A 131 7.27 10.13 8.94
N ARG A 132 6.50 9.19 8.41
CA ARG A 132 6.22 9.11 6.96
C ARG A 132 5.40 10.30 6.49
N VAL A 133 4.38 10.72 7.24
CA VAL A 133 3.59 11.93 6.94
C VAL A 133 4.51 13.14 6.88
N ASN A 134 5.40 13.33 7.87
CA ASN A 134 6.39 14.41 7.86
C ASN A 134 7.24 14.40 6.60
N ALA A 135 7.86 13.26 6.29
CA ALA A 135 8.75 13.14 5.13
C ALA A 135 8.04 13.49 3.81
N LEU A 136 6.79 13.03 3.64
CA LEU A 136 6.00 13.32 2.44
C LEU A 136 5.60 14.81 2.35
N LEU A 137 5.25 15.44 3.46
CA LEU A 137 4.92 16.87 3.51
C LEU A 137 6.15 17.76 3.27
N GLU A 138 7.28 17.47 3.91
CA GLU A 138 8.55 18.20 3.75
C GLU A 138 9.09 18.09 2.31
N ALA A 139 8.88 16.96 1.66
CA ALA A 139 9.25 16.77 0.24
C ALA A 139 8.36 17.55 -0.74
N GLY A 140 7.26 18.16 -0.28
CA GLY A 140 6.36 18.94 -1.12
C GLY A 140 5.60 18.13 -2.18
N CYS A 141 5.52 16.81 -2.02
CA CYS A 141 4.85 15.92 -2.98
C CYS A 141 3.36 15.69 -2.66
N VAL A 142 2.85 16.31 -1.58
CA VAL A 142 1.46 16.20 -1.12
C VAL A 142 0.69 17.47 -1.47
N SER A 143 -0.43 17.32 -2.17
CA SER A 143 -1.38 18.41 -2.36
C SER A 143 -2.14 18.68 -1.07
N ALA A 144 -1.95 19.87 -0.47
CA ALA A 144 -2.62 20.25 0.77
C ALA A 144 -4.14 20.18 0.66
N SER A 145 -4.71 20.71 -0.42
CA SER A 145 -6.16 20.70 -0.66
C SER A 145 -6.73 19.27 -0.81
N MET A 146 -5.96 18.37 -1.43
CA MET A 146 -6.39 16.98 -1.55
C MET A 146 -6.28 16.24 -0.22
N LEU A 147 -5.22 16.48 0.56
CA LEU A 147 -5.07 15.89 1.89
C LEU A 147 -6.18 16.39 2.83
N GLU A 148 -6.48 17.70 2.86
CA GLU A 148 -7.58 18.26 3.64
C GLU A 148 -8.92 17.61 3.28
N LYS A 149 -9.17 17.42 1.97
CA LYS A 149 -10.35 16.72 1.49
C LYS A 149 -10.42 15.29 2.01
N LEU A 150 -9.32 14.52 1.94
CA LEU A 150 -9.27 13.14 2.45
C LEU A 150 -9.46 13.10 3.98
N VAL A 151 -8.85 14.03 4.71
CA VAL A 151 -9.04 14.16 6.16
C VAL A 151 -10.52 14.34 6.50
N HIS A 152 -11.21 15.22 5.78
CA HIS A 152 -12.63 15.47 5.97
C HIS A 152 -13.50 14.26 5.54
N ASP A 153 -13.31 13.76 4.32
CA ASP A 153 -14.17 12.72 3.74
C ASP A 153 -14.10 11.39 4.53
N TYR A 154 -12.97 11.14 5.21
CA TYR A 154 -12.75 9.91 5.98
C TYR A 154 -12.73 10.10 7.50
N GLY A 155 -13.15 11.28 7.98
CA GLY A 155 -13.29 11.56 9.43
C GLY A 155 -11.96 11.49 10.19
N LEU A 156 -10.89 12.03 9.61
CA LEU A 156 -9.54 11.98 10.18
C LEU A 156 -9.13 13.29 10.88
N GLU A 157 -10.05 14.24 11.10
CA GLU A 157 -9.75 15.56 11.64
C GLU A 157 -9.09 15.48 13.02
N GLU A 158 -9.54 14.57 13.88
CA GLU A 158 -8.93 14.38 15.19
C GLU A 158 -7.48 13.86 15.07
N ARG A 159 -7.23 12.90 14.17
CA ARG A 159 -5.90 12.36 13.89
C ARG A 159 -4.97 13.41 13.29
N TRP A 160 -5.50 14.22 12.38
CA TRP A 160 -4.77 15.35 11.80
C TRP A 160 -4.41 16.38 12.88
N ASN A 161 -5.35 16.77 13.73
CA ASN A 161 -5.10 17.71 14.82
C ASN A 161 -4.09 17.18 15.84
N GLN A 162 -4.12 15.88 16.15
CA GLN A 162 -3.11 15.24 17.00
C GLN A 162 -1.71 15.29 16.36
N TYR A 163 -1.64 15.02 15.06
CA TYR A 163 -0.41 15.10 14.30
C TYR A 163 0.16 16.53 14.32
N VAL A 164 -0.64 17.54 13.97
CA VAL A 164 -0.23 18.96 13.95
C VAL A 164 0.26 19.44 15.31
N ARG A 165 -0.41 19.06 16.40
CA ARG A 165 0.04 19.41 17.77
C ARG A 165 1.40 18.83 18.15
N ARG A 166 1.77 17.72 17.55
CA ARG A 166 2.99 16.97 17.91
C ARG A 166 4.16 17.29 17.00
N TYR A 167 3.92 17.61 15.75
CA TYR A 167 4.94 17.71 14.68
C TYR A 167 4.83 18.99 13.84
N GLY A 168 3.75 19.74 13.94
CA GLY A 168 3.49 21.02 13.21
C GLY A 168 4.07 22.27 13.85
#